data_75401bb798d008852765d5aae16bbdf9
#
_entry.id   75401bb798d008852765d5aae16bbdf9
#
_cell.length_a   1.000
_cell.length_b   1.000
_cell.length_c   1.000
_cell.angle_alpha   90.00
_cell.angle_beta   90.00
_cell.angle_gamma   90.00
#
_symmetry.space_group_name_H-M   'P 1'
#
loop_
_entity.id
_entity.type
_entity.pdbx_description
1 polymer ?
#
loop_
_entity_poly.entity_id
_entity_poly.type
_entity_poly.pdbx_seq_one_letter_code
_entity_poly.pdbx_strand_id
1 'polypeptide(L)'
;MSERNSRLMSIGEVAKSLHITRRMILNYEDKGILLPDVKTGSGGNRYYTPETLARIRAIRRLQTLGISLDEIKLYFEDAADLRDIIARLEKLRDELNLCIEKLQLRVRENSNEAPIIRAIPAQTVYVYRC
;
A
#
# COMPACT_ATOMS: atom_id res chain seq x y z
N MET A 1 6.49 8.88 -27.96
CA MET A 1 5.51 8.41 -28.06
C MET A 1 5.52 7.02 -28.16
N SER A 2 5.94 6.46 -29.12
CA SER A 2 5.88 5.11 -29.16
C SER A 2 6.68 4.47 -28.12
N GLU A 3 7.57 5.09 -27.51
CA GLU A 3 8.30 4.51 -26.51
C GLU A 3 7.49 4.16 -25.41
N ARG A 4 6.49 4.91 -25.11
CA ARG A 4 5.67 4.65 -24.04
C ARG A 4 5.00 3.39 -24.26
N ASN A 5 4.55 3.06 -25.43
CA ASN A 5 3.83 1.88 -25.65
C ASN A 5 4.70 0.68 -25.51
N SER A 6 5.92 0.82 -25.75
CA SER A 6 6.75 -0.32 -25.67
C SER A 6 7.12 -0.66 -24.27
N ARG A 7 6.62 0.09 -23.31
CA ARG A 7 6.92 -0.20 -21.97
C ARG A 7 5.89 -1.06 -21.34
N LEU A 8 5.19 -1.91 -22.05
CA LEU A 8 4.24 -2.80 -21.44
C LEU A 8 4.95 -3.81 -20.56
N MET A 9 4.40 -4.07 -19.41
CA MET A 9 4.97 -5.01 -18.48
C MET A 9 4.01 -6.17 -18.29
N SER A 10 4.53 -7.38 -18.19
CA SER A 10 3.69 -8.54 -17.96
C SER A 10 3.25 -8.55 -16.49
N ILE A 11 2.23 -9.35 -16.19
CA ILE A 11 1.74 -9.42 -14.84
C ILE A 11 2.84 -9.89 -13.88
N GLY A 12 3.72 -10.78 -14.33
CA GLY A 12 4.81 -11.23 -13.49
C GLY A 12 5.80 -10.11 -13.20
N GLU A 13 6.07 -9.28 -14.19
CA GLU A 13 6.97 -8.17 -14.00
C GLU A 13 6.37 -7.12 -13.07
N VAL A 14 5.07 -6.88 -13.20
CA VAL A 14 4.40 -5.93 -12.34
C VAL A 14 4.42 -6.43 -10.89
N ALA A 15 4.10 -7.69 -10.71
CA ALA A 15 4.06 -8.27 -9.37
C ALA A 15 5.43 -8.14 -8.70
N LYS A 16 6.47 -8.43 -9.45
CA LYS A 16 7.79 -8.35 -8.90
C LYS A 16 8.18 -6.91 -8.60
N SER A 17 7.85 -6.01 -9.50
CA SER A 17 8.20 -4.61 -9.33
C SER A 17 7.52 -3.98 -8.13
N LEU A 18 6.29 -4.35 -7.86
CA LEU A 18 5.55 -3.75 -6.76
C LEU A 18 5.56 -4.59 -5.49
N HIS A 19 6.26 -5.72 -5.52
CA HIS A 19 6.34 -6.61 -4.37
C HIS A 19 4.96 -7.10 -3.92
N ILE A 20 4.14 -7.49 -4.88
CA ILE A 20 2.84 -8.06 -4.57
C ILE A 20 2.70 -9.34 -5.39
N THR A 21 1.65 -10.09 -5.20
CA THR A 21 1.50 -11.34 -5.89
C THR A 21 0.65 -11.20 -7.13
N ARG A 22 0.78 -12.12 -8.05
CA ARG A 22 -0.07 -12.11 -9.24
C ARG A 22 -1.51 -12.25 -8.82
N ARG A 23 -1.76 -13.05 -7.79
CA ARG A 23 -3.10 -13.26 -7.31
C ARG A 23 -3.72 -11.98 -6.85
N MET A 24 -2.96 -11.09 -6.24
CA MET A 24 -3.49 -9.81 -5.81
C MET A 24 -3.92 -8.98 -7.01
N ILE A 25 -3.11 -8.99 -8.07
CA ILE A 25 -3.44 -8.23 -9.25
C ILE A 25 -4.71 -8.79 -9.90
N LEU A 26 -4.80 -10.11 -9.97
CA LEU A 26 -5.97 -10.73 -10.57
C LEU A 26 -7.22 -10.47 -9.72
N ASN A 27 -7.04 -10.39 -8.43
CA ASN A 27 -8.15 -10.07 -7.55
C ASN A 27 -8.65 -8.66 -7.80
N TYR A 28 -7.76 -7.73 -8.09
CA TYR A 28 -8.16 -6.37 -8.41
C TYR A 28 -8.97 -6.36 -9.72
N GLU A 29 -8.58 -7.20 -10.67
CA GLU A 29 -9.31 -7.29 -11.91
C GLU A 29 -10.69 -7.89 -11.67
N ASP A 30 -10.77 -8.91 -10.83
CA ASP A 30 -12.04 -9.53 -10.52
C ASP A 30 -12.98 -8.57 -9.84
N LYS A 31 -12.47 -7.68 -9.05
CA LYS A 31 -13.30 -6.72 -8.38
C LYS A 31 -13.70 -5.57 -9.30
N GLY A 32 -13.17 -5.53 -10.48
CA GLY A 32 -13.52 -4.46 -11.41
C GLY A 32 -12.79 -3.16 -11.18
N ILE A 33 -11.71 -3.19 -10.42
CA ILE A 33 -10.97 -1.97 -10.13
C ILE A 33 -9.87 -1.77 -11.15
N LEU A 34 -9.49 -2.79 -11.84
CA LEU A 34 -8.36 -2.78 -12.71
C LEU A 34 -8.63 -3.54 -14.00
N LEU A 35 -8.10 -3.08 -15.10
CA LEU A 35 -8.19 -3.80 -16.35
C LEU A 35 -6.80 -3.85 -16.96
N PRO A 36 -6.42 -4.96 -17.56
CA PRO A 36 -5.13 -5.00 -18.23
C PRO A 36 -5.22 -4.16 -19.50
N ASP A 37 -4.13 -3.57 -19.88
CA ASP A 37 -4.11 -2.76 -21.08
C ASP A 37 -4.12 -3.64 -22.31
N VAL A 38 -3.51 -4.80 -22.21
CA VAL A 38 -3.52 -5.75 -23.32
C VAL A 38 -3.68 -7.14 -22.71
N LYS A 39 -4.52 -7.95 -23.35
CA LYS A 39 -4.70 -9.30 -22.92
C LYS A 39 -4.73 -10.15 -24.17
N THR A 40 -3.82 -11.10 -24.29
CA THR A 40 -3.72 -11.89 -25.50
C THR A 40 -4.30 -13.26 -25.33
N GLY A 41 -5.09 -13.69 -26.28
CA GLY A 41 -5.65 -15.02 -26.27
C GLY A 41 -6.65 -15.26 -25.18
N SER A 42 -7.20 -16.45 -25.15
CA SER A 42 -8.16 -16.78 -24.16
C SER A 42 -7.39 -17.21 -22.94
N GLY A 43 -7.34 -16.92 -21.99
CA GLY A 43 -6.59 -17.24 -20.87
C GLY A 43 -5.37 -16.51 -20.88
N GLY A 44 -5.25 -15.63 -21.76
CA GLY A 44 -4.04 -15.15 -22.11
C GLY A 44 -3.23 -14.30 -21.19
N ASN A 45 -2.10 -13.89 -21.67
CA ASN A 45 -1.20 -13.09 -20.91
C ASN A 45 -1.69 -11.66 -20.80
N ARG A 46 -1.45 -11.06 -19.69
CA ARG A 46 -1.88 -9.71 -19.44
C ARG A 46 -0.69 -8.79 -19.39
N TYR A 47 -0.86 -7.60 -19.96
CA TYR A 47 0.21 -6.60 -19.97
C TYR A 47 -0.33 -5.26 -19.51
N TYR A 48 0.51 -4.49 -18.87
CA TYR A 48 0.10 -3.26 -18.22
C TYR A 48 1.02 -2.11 -18.58
N THR A 49 0.44 -0.92 -18.71
CA THR A 49 1.22 0.27 -18.99
C THR A 49 1.69 0.89 -17.68
N PRO A 50 2.61 1.83 -17.72
CA PRO A 50 3.05 2.52 -16.51
C PRO A 50 1.90 3.22 -15.79
N GLU A 51 0.91 3.70 -16.53
CA GLU A 51 -0.23 4.34 -15.89
C GLU A 51 -1.03 3.35 -15.10
N THR A 52 -1.22 2.16 -15.63
CA THR A 52 -1.94 1.12 -14.92
C THR A 52 -1.13 0.67 -13.70
N LEU A 53 0.18 0.67 -13.83
CA LEU A 53 1.02 0.34 -12.73
C LEU A 53 0.82 1.34 -11.60
N ALA A 54 0.72 2.61 -11.93
CA ALA A 54 0.48 3.65 -10.93
C ALA A 54 -0.86 3.42 -10.24
N ARG A 55 -1.86 2.96 -11.00
CA ARG A 55 -3.16 2.67 -10.42
C ARG A 55 -3.06 1.50 -9.45
N ILE A 56 -2.34 0.46 -9.81
CA ILE A 56 -2.16 -0.68 -8.94
C ILE A 56 -1.46 -0.24 -7.65
N ARG A 57 -0.47 0.64 -7.79
CA ARG A 57 0.27 1.14 -6.65
C ARG A 57 -0.66 1.93 -5.72
N ALA A 58 -1.55 2.72 -6.29
CA ALA A 58 -2.50 3.49 -5.51
C ALA A 58 -3.48 2.56 -4.78
N ILE A 59 -3.96 1.51 -5.46
CA ILE A 59 -4.85 0.55 -4.84
C ILE A 59 -4.17 -0.09 -3.64
N ARG A 60 -2.94 -0.50 -3.85
CA ARG A 60 -2.21 -1.18 -2.80
C ARG A 60 -1.99 -0.24 -1.61
N ARG A 61 -1.68 1.02 -1.89
CA ARG A 61 -1.46 1.97 -0.82
C ARG A 61 -2.72 2.16 0.00
N LEU A 62 -3.87 2.28 -0.65
CA LEU A 62 -5.12 2.45 0.08
C LEU A 62 -5.45 1.21 0.90
N GLN A 63 -5.17 0.02 0.35
CA GLN A 63 -5.39 -1.19 1.11
C GLN A 63 -4.57 -1.23 2.38
N THR A 64 -3.32 -0.82 2.30
CA THR A 64 -2.47 -0.86 3.48
C THR A 64 -2.93 0.13 4.54
N LEU A 65 -3.75 1.10 4.16
CA LEU A 65 -4.29 2.04 5.12
C LEU A 65 -5.66 1.60 5.65
N GLY A 66 -6.07 0.40 5.29
CA GLY A 66 -7.32 -0.13 5.83
C GLY A 66 -8.56 0.13 5.00
N ILE A 67 -8.39 0.60 3.77
CA ILE A 67 -9.53 0.84 2.90
C ILE A 67 -9.80 -0.45 2.14
N SER A 68 -11.02 -0.93 2.15
CA SER A 68 -11.34 -2.19 1.51
C SER A 68 -11.37 -2.05 -0.01
N LEU A 69 -11.26 -3.15 -0.72
CA LEU A 69 -11.30 -3.10 -2.17
C LEU A 69 -12.64 -2.59 -2.68
N ASP A 70 -13.71 -2.90 -1.98
CA ASP A 70 -15.02 -2.40 -2.39
C ASP A 70 -15.08 -0.90 -2.27
N GLU A 71 -14.48 -0.35 -1.23
CA GLU A 71 -14.45 1.09 -1.05
C GLU A 71 -13.52 1.74 -2.08
N ILE A 72 -12.43 1.08 -2.40
CA ILE A 72 -11.51 1.59 -3.40
C ILE A 72 -12.20 1.64 -4.76
N LYS A 73 -13.03 0.64 -5.04
CA LYS A 73 -13.76 0.62 -6.29
C LYS A 73 -14.68 1.83 -6.36
N LEU A 74 -15.40 2.09 -5.28
CA LEU A 74 -16.29 3.24 -5.23
C LEU A 74 -15.50 4.54 -5.41
N TYR A 75 -14.33 4.59 -4.84
CA TYR A 75 -13.49 5.76 -4.95
C TYR A 75 -13.12 6.03 -6.43
N PHE A 76 -12.75 5.00 -7.16
CA PHE A 76 -12.41 5.18 -8.55
C PHE A 76 -13.63 5.46 -9.42
N GLU A 77 -14.81 5.16 -8.91
CA GLU A 77 -16.04 5.45 -9.63
C GLU A 77 -16.66 6.76 -9.17
N ASP A 78 -15.94 7.51 -8.36
CA ASP A 78 -16.40 8.78 -7.81
C ASP A 78 -17.69 8.63 -7.01
N ALA A 79 -17.86 7.48 -6.40
CA ALA A 79 -19.03 7.19 -5.59
C ALA A 79 -18.71 6.96 -4.12
N ALA A 80 -17.50 7.17 -3.71
CA ALA A 80 -17.13 6.93 -2.32
C ALA A 80 -17.46 8.11 -1.44
N ASP A 81 -17.74 7.82 -0.19
CA ASP A 81 -17.95 8.87 0.78
C ASP A 81 -16.57 9.31 1.27
N LEU A 82 -16.03 10.33 0.66
CA LEU A 82 -14.70 10.79 0.99
C LEU A 82 -14.59 11.31 2.40
N ARG A 83 -15.69 11.84 2.96
CA ARG A 83 -15.62 12.33 4.31
C ARG A 83 -15.39 11.20 5.30
N ASP A 84 -16.00 10.06 5.05
CA ASP A 84 -15.83 8.91 5.90
C ASP A 84 -14.39 8.40 5.80
N ILE A 85 -13.86 8.34 4.59
CA ILE A 85 -12.50 7.87 4.38
C ILE A 85 -11.52 8.82 5.05
N ILE A 86 -11.73 10.12 4.89
CA ILE A 86 -10.86 11.11 5.52
C ILE A 86 -10.89 10.97 7.03
N ALA A 87 -12.07 10.79 7.61
CA ALA A 87 -12.19 10.67 9.06
C ALA A 87 -11.43 9.45 9.57
N ARG A 88 -11.51 8.35 8.83
CA ARG A 88 -10.79 7.15 9.23
C ARG A 88 -9.29 7.33 9.13
N LEU A 89 -8.83 8.04 8.11
CA LEU A 89 -7.42 8.28 7.96
C LEU A 89 -6.90 9.25 9.02
N GLU A 90 -7.72 10.22 9.39
CA GLU A 90 -7.34 11.14 10.44
C GLU A 90 -7.22 10.42 11.78
N LYS A 91 -8.11 9.48 12.02
CA LYS A 91 -8.03 8.72 13.25
C LYS A 91 -6.78 7.88 13.28
N LEU A 92 -6.43 7.28 12.15
CA LEU A 92 -5.22 6.48 12.05
C LEU A 92 -3.99 7.38 12.27
N ARG A 93 -4.00 8.58 11.69
CA ARG A 93 -2.92 9.51 11.87
C ARG A 93 -2.74 9.85 13.36
N ASP A 94 -3.84 10.07 14.06
CA ASP A 94 -3.77 10.43 15.47
C ASP A 94 -3.21 9.26 16.28
N GLU A 95 -3.60 8.03 15.93
CA GLU A 95 -3.08 6.87 16.61
C GLU A 95 -1.60 6.71 16.36
N LEU A 96 -1.17 6.97 15.13
CA LEU A 96 0.25 6.87 14.81
C LEU A 96 1.04 7.96 15.53
N ASN A 97 0.49 9.15 15.62
CA ASN A 97 1.17 10.23 16.32
C ASN A 97 1.36 9.89 17.80
N LEU A 98 0.34 9.29 18.39
CA LEU A 98 0.43 8.92 19.80
C LEU A 98 1.49 7.84 19.98
N CYS A 99 1.54 6.90 19.06
CA CYS A 99 2.53 5.83 19.15
C CYS A 99 3.94 6.38 19.00
N ILE A 100 4.11 7.32 18.07
CA ILE A 100 5.41 7.94 17.86
C ILE A 100 5.83 8.69 19.11
N GLU A 101 4.90 9.40 19.75
CA GLU A 101 5.23 10.14 20.94
C GLU A 101 5.69 9.20 22.06
N LYS A 102 5.02 8.08 22.20
CA LYS A 102 5.41 7.13 23.22
C LYS A 102 6.81 6.58 22.97
N LEU A 103 7.10 6.31 21.70
CA LEU A 103 8.41 5.78 21.37
C LEU A 103 9.49 6.84 21.58
N GLN A 104 9.17 8.09 21.24
CA GLN A 104 10.14 9.14 21.45
C GLN A 104 10.44 9.34 22.93
N LEU A 105 9.43 9.19 23.76
CA LEU A 105 9.60 9.33 25.17
C LEU A 105 10.52 8.22 25.67
N ARG A 106 10.34 7.00 25.17
CA ARG A 106 11.17 5.92 25.58
C ARG A 106 12.61 6.17 25.19
N VAL A 107 12.84 6.70 24.01
CA VAL A 107 14.18 7.01 23.57
C VAL A 107 14.81 8.04 24.50
N ARG A 108 14.04 9.05 24.91
CA ARG A 108 14.57 10.05 25.78
C ARG A 108 14.90 9.49 27.16
N GLU A 109 14.05 8.64 27.67
CA GLU A 109 14.29 8.03 28.95
C GLU A 109 15.50 7.17 28.90
N ASN A 110 15.66 6.40 27.86
CA ASN A 110 16.81 5.55 27.73
C ASN A 110 18.09 6.36 27.62
N SER A 111 18.02 7.47 26.91
CA SER A 111 19.16 8.29 26.77
C SER A 111 19.61 8.83 28.09
N ASN A 112 18.67 9.22 28.89
CA ASN A 112 19.04 9.76 30.17
C ASN A 112 19.58 8.71 31.03
N GLU A 113 19.11 7.53 30.95
CA GLU A 113 19.56 6.55 31.75
C GLU A 113 20.79 5.96 31.40
N ALA A 114 21.21 6.00 30.45
CA ALA A 114 22.32 5.51 30.16
C ALA A 114 22.97 4.88 29.25
N PRO A 115 24.00 4.91 29.45
CA PRO A 115 24.88 4.45 28.65
C PRO A 115 24.77 3.05 28.28
N ILE A 116 24.21 2.30 29.01
CA ILE A 116 24.11 0.97 28.81
C ILE A 116 23.25 0.54 27.80
N ILE A 117 22.39 1.27 27.49
CA ILE A 117 21.43 0.92 26.66
C ILE A 117 21.71 0.43 25.35
N ARG A 118 22.74 0.72 24.77
CA ARG A 118 22.91 0.31 23.54
C ARG A 118 22.73 -1.08 23.30
N ALA A 119 22.68 -1.80 24.18
CA ALA A 119 22.61 -3.17 23.99
C ALA A 119 21.33 -3.71 23.58
N ILE A 120 20.34 -3.04 23.64
CA ILE A 120 19.11 -3.57 23.37
C ILE A 120 18.41 -3.30 22.20
N PRO A 121 18.89 -3.11 21.12
CA PRO A 121 18.12 -2.81 20.01
C PRO A 121 17.13 -3.86 19.69
N ALA A 122 17.46 -5.02 19.96
CA ALA A 122 16.60 -6.05 19.61
C ALA A 122 15.29 -6.00 20.22
N GLN A 123 15.19 -5.42 21.32
CA GLN A 123 13.99 -5.44 21.96
C GLN A 123 13.06 -4.48 21.53
N THR A 124 13.43 -3.55 20.82
CA THR A 124 12.53 -2.53 20.45
C THR A 124 11.45 -3.04 19.57
N VAL A 125 11.60 -4.19 19.04
CA VAL A 125 10.58 -4.68 18.24
C VAL A 125 9.28 -4.78 18.87
N TYR A 126 9.21 -4.88 20.10
CA TYR A 126 7.96 -5.04 20.72
C TYR A 126 7.15 -3.86 20.76
N VAL A 127 7.70 -2.79 20.47
CA VAL A 127 6.96 -1.62 20.58
C VAL A 127 5.80 -1.50 19.72
N TYR A 128 5.61 -2.31 18.82
CA TYR A 128 4.48 -2.19 18.04
C TYR A 128 3.22 -2.14 18.71
N ARG A 129 3.19 -2.51 19.87
CA ARG A 129 2.03 -2.52 20.56
C ARG A 129 1.59 -1.25 20.98
N CYS A 130 1.90 -0.22 20.61
CA CYS A 130 1.44 1.06 21.09
C CYS A 130 -0.03 1.16 21.23
#